data_6acf35232cd96cb3e88167380f1e3dfa
#
_entry.id   6acf35232cd96cb3e88167380f1e3dfa
#
_cell.length_a   1.000
_cell.length_b   1.000
_cell.length_c   1.000
_cell.angle_alpha   90.00
_cell.angle_beta   90.00
_cell.angle_gamma   90.00
#
_symmetry.space_group_name_H-M   'P 1'
#
loop_
_entity.id
_entity.type
_entity.pdbx_description
1 polymer ?
#
loop_
_entity_poly.entity_id
_entity_poly.type
_entity_poly.pdbx_seq_one_letter_code
_entity_poly.pdbx_strand_id
1 'polypeptide(L)'
;LKEQEHAMQLTFNTFISTTKNLLEKNGYTVFAPTRQEMDVTCWESIDAVMKEFVPDILINNAGYVVPQSIKQMDLENTKKHFDINVGGTFYCTGIALKYNPDLEIVNICSAASIESHATWSEYCASKAAVAMATKCWAEDGLYAVAISPGRTRTKMRKFLFPDEDQSTLLEPDDFAKVVMKGVRKEYLSGSNVIVRKQNVHQLLNE
;
A
#
# COMPACT_ATOMS: atom_id res chain seq x y z
N LEU A 1 16.50 16.13 -1.66
CA LEU A 1 15.41 15.87 -0.70
C LEU A 1 14.04 16.26 -1.28
N LYS A 2 13.83 17.51 -1.72
CA LYS A 2 12.54 17.95 -2.32
C LYS A 2 12.18 17.19 -3.61
N GLU A 3 13.16 16.89 -4.47
CA GLU A 3 12.94 16.09 -5.68
C GLU A 3 12.62 14.61 -5.36
N GLN A 4 13.19 14.05 -4.30
CA GLN A 4 12.87 12.70 -3.82
C GLN A 4 11.45 12.63 -3.24
N GLU A 5 11.04 13.63 -2.46
CA GLU A 5 9.66 13.72 -1.95
C GLU A 5 8.63 13.87 -3.08
N HIS A 6 8.94 14.64 -4.12
CA HIS A 6 8.06 14.81 -5.28
C HIS A 6 7.96 13.51 -6.11
N ALA A 7 9.07 12.82 -6.34
CA ALA A 7 9.08 11.53 -7.04
C ALA A 7 8.29 10.45 -6.27
N MET A 8 8.32 10.47 -4.93
CA MET A 8 7.56 9.57 -4.07
C MET A 8 6.05 9.79 -4.16
N GLN A 9 5.59 11.04 -4.12
CA GLN A 9 4.19 11.39 -4.28
C GLN A 9 3.62 10.91 -5.63
N LEU A 10 4.45 10.93 -6.69
CA LEU A 10 4.07 10.48 -8.03
C LEU A 10 3.88 8.96 -8.16
N THR A 11 4.42 8.15 -7.27
CA THR A 11 4.36 6.68 -7.36
C THR A 11 3.10 6.10 -6.77
N PHE A 12 2.75 6.56 -5.57
CA PHE A 12 1.49 6.18 -4.97
C PHE A 12 0.33 6.63 -5.84
N ASN A 13 0.46 7.77 -6.53
CA ASN A 13 -0.51 8.24 -7.52
C ASN A 13 -0.70 7.29 -8.71
N THR A 14 0.34 6.58 -9.19
CA THR A 14 0.18 5.63 -10.31
C THR A 14 -0.67 4.43 -9.89
N PHE A 15 -0.40 3.80 -8.74
CA PHE A 15 -1.23 2.70 -8.24
C PHE A 15 -2.65 3.14 -7.91
N ILE A 16 -2.80 4.30 -7.23
CA ILE A 16 -4.10 4.86 -6.88
C ILE A 16 -4.92 5.09 -8.14
N SER A 17 -4.40 5.81 -9.14
CA SER A 17 -5.15 6.15 -10.34
C SER A 17 -5.57 4.91 -11.13
N THR A 18 -4.68 3.95 -11.32
CA THR A 18 -4.98 2.71 -12.05
C THR A 18 -6.00 1.86 -11.30
N THR A 19 -5.83 1.69 -9.99
CA THR A 19 -6.76 0.91 -9.14
C THR A 19 -8.12 1.60 -9.07
N LYS A 20 -8.15 2.92 -8.82
CA LYS A 20 -9.41 3.71 -8.81
C LYS A 20 -10.18 3.54 -10.10
N ASN A 21 -9.54 3.78 -11.25
CA ASN A 21 -10.19 3.66 -12.57
C ASN A 21 -10.76 2.25 -12.80
N LEU A 22 -10.04 1.20 -12.36
CA LEU A 22 -10.52 -0.18 -12.48
C LEU A 22 -11.72 -0.44 -11.59
N LEU A 23 -11.69 0.01 -10.33
CA LEU A 23 -12.79 -0.14 -9.37
C LEU A 23 -14.05 0.59 -9.86
N GLU A 24 -13.92 1.85 -10.29
CA GLU A 24 -15.06 2.65 -10.81
C GLU A 24 -15.69 2.01 -12.05
N LYS A 25 -14.89 1.48 -12.98
CA LYS A 25 -15.38 0.71 -14.14
C LYS A 25 -16.14 -0.56 -13.75
N ASN A 26 -15.93 -1.09 -12.55
CA ASN A 26 -16.61 -2.25 -12.01
C ASN A 26 -17.73 -1.89 -11.01
N GLY A 27 -18.18 -0.63 -10.99
CA GLY A 27 -19.36 -0.19 -10.25
C GLY A 27 -19.10 0.21 -8.79
N TYR A 28 -17.86 0.31 -8.35
CA TYR A 28 -17.53 0.80 -7.01
C TYR A 28 -17.51 2.34 -6.99
N THR A 29 -18.03 2.95 -5.92
CA THR A 29 -17.82 4.37 -5.64
C THR A 29 -16.48 4.51 -4.91
N VAL A 30 -15.52 5.24 -5.50
CA VAL A 30 -14.17 5.33 -4.96
C VAL A 30 -13.84 6.74 -4.51
N PHE A 31 -13.55 6.90 -3.23
CA PHE A 31 -12.96 8.11 -2.67
C PHE A 31 -11.45 7.87 -2.47
N ALA A 32 -10.62 8.68 -3.11
CA ALA A 32 -9.16 8.56 -3.05
C ALA A 32 -8.55 9.93 -2.68
N PRO A 33 -8.52 10.27 -1.38
CA PRO A 33 -8.06 11.57 -0.93
C PRO A 33 -6.57 11.77 -1.21
N THR A 34 -6.21 13.01 -1.54
CA THR A 34 -4.82 13.45 -1.56
C THR A 34 -4.30 13.62 -0.13
N ARG A 35 -2.98 13.75 0.05
CA ARG A 35 -2.40 14.05 1.36
C ARG A 35 -2.95 15.35 1.98
N GLN A 36 -3.32 16.33 1.16
CA GLN A 36 -3.88 17.61 1.65
C GLN A 36 -5.31 17.45 2.16
N GLU A 37 -6.07 16.51 1.60
CA GLU A 37 -7.42 16.18 2.02
C GLU A 37 -7.44 15.23 3.22
N MET A 38 -6.47 14.29 3.29
CA MET A 38 -6.31 13.35 4.40
C MET A 38 -4.84 13.02 4.63
N ASP A 39 -4.26 13.54 5.71
CA ASP A 39 -2.91 13.15 6.15
C ASP A 39 -3.01 11.93 7.06
N VAL A 40 -2.48 10.79 6.60
CA VAL A 40 -2.52 9.51 7.35
C VAL A 40 -1.69 9.52 8.63
N THR A 41 -0.86 10.55 8.86
CA THR A 41 -0.11 10.74 10.10
C THR A 41 -0.85 11.58 11.15
N CYS A 42 -2.03 12.14 10.78
CA CYS A 42 -2.87 12.98 11.62
C CYS A 42 -4.22 12.31 11.83
N TRP A 43 -4.48 11.79 13.01
CA TRP A 43 -5.71 11.04 13.31
C TRP A 43 -6.98 11.90 13.20
N GLU A 44 -6.90 13.21 13.51
CA GLU A 44 -8.02 14.14 13.33
C GLU A 44 -8.39 14.32 11.85
N SER A 45 -7.38 14.39 10.97
CA SER A 45 -7.57 14.46 9.53
C SER A 45 -8.25 13.20 9.00
N ILE A 46 -7.85 12.02 9.50
CA ILE A 46 -8.46 10.74 9.13
C ILE A 46 -9.90 10.66 9.63
N ASP A 47 -10.14 11.03 10.90
CA ASP A 47 -11.47 10.95 11.54
C ASP A 47 -12.49 11.85 10.81
N ALA A 48 -12.08 13.06 10.43
CA ALA A 48 -12.93 13.98 9.67
C ALA A 48 -13.39 13.36 8.33
N VAL A 49 -12.48 12.73 7.60
CA VAL A 49 -12.77 12.09 6.32
C VAL A 49 -13.62 10.83 6.49
N MET A 50 -13.27 9.95 7.45
CA MET A 50 -13.98 8.68 7.66
C MET A 50 -15.39 8.90 8.20
N LYS A 51 -15.64 10.00 8.90
CA LYS A 51 -16.97 10.40 9.36
C LYS A 51 -17.87 10.85 8.21
N GLU A 52 -17.31 11.55 7.23
CA GLU A 52 -18.05 12.02 6.05
C GLU A 52 -18.22 10.91 5.01
N PHE A 53 -17.18 10.12 4.80
CA PHE A 53 -17.16 9.02 3.85
C PHE A 53 -16.87 7.70 4.60
N VAL A 54 -17.94 7.03 5.05
CA VAL A 54 -17.84 5.74 5.72
C VAL A 54 -17.55 4.64 4.70
N PRO A 55 -16.35 4.05 4.67
CA PRO A 55 -16.01 3.04 3.67
C PRO A 55 -16.57 1.65 4.05
N ASP A 56 -17.01 0.87 3.06
CA ASP A 56 -17.22 -0.57 3.18
C ASP A 56 -15.88 -1.30 3.03
N ILE A 57 -15.00 -0.76 2.18
CA ILE A 57 -13.70 -1.33 1.87
C ILE A 57 -12.63 -0.25 2.02
N LEU A 58 -11.63 -0.50 2.85
CA LEU A 58 -10.48 0.39 3.02
C LEU A 58 -9.26 -0.18 2.29
N ILE A 59 -8.74 0.55 1.31
CA ILE A 59 -7.47 0.23 0.67
C ILE A 59 -6.37 1.11 1.24
N ASN A 60 -5.57 0.59 2.18
CA ASN A 60 -4.40 1.28 2.73
C ASN A 60 -3.27 1.25 1.71
N ASN A 61 -3.11 2.36 0.97
CA ASN A 61 -2.10 2.49 -0.08
C ASN A 61 -1.02 3.52 0.23
N ALA A 62 -1.24 4.44 1.18
CA ALA A 62 -0.23 5.42 1.56
C ALA A 62 1.09 4.73 1.95
N GLY A 63 2.20 5.31 1.53
CA GLY A 63 3.50 4.74 1.83
C GLY A 63 4.67 5.69 1.55
N TYR A 64 5.80 5.40 2.17
CA TYR A 64 7.03 6.15 2.10
C TYR A 64 8.22 5.21 1.93
N VAL A 65 9.14 5.54 1.04
CA VAL A 65 10.39 4.82 0.85
C VAL A 65 11.52 5.76 0.44
N VAL A 66 12.53 5.86 1.27
CA VAL A 66 13.81 6.51 0.97
C VAL A 66 14.91 5.57 1.42
N PRO A 67 15.67 4.97 0.48
CA PRO A 67 16.76 4.09 0.85
C PRO A 67 17.84 4.83 1.64
N GLN A 68 18.30 4.24 2.75
CA GLN A 68 19.42 4.75 3.53
C GLN A 68 20.19 3.61 4.20
N SER A 69 21.49 3.80 4.33
CA SER A 69 22.33 2.85 5.09
C SER A 69 22.08 3.04 6.59
N ILE A 70 21.91 1.93 7.31
CA ILE A 70 21.83 1.97 8.79
C ILE A 70 23.04 2.65 9.45
N LYS A 71 24.21 2.62 8.78
CA LYS A 71 25.43 3.30 9.24
C LYS A 71 25.39 4.82 9.12
N GLN A 72 24.48 5.34 8.30
CA GLN A 72 24.30 6.77 8.00
C GLN A 72 22.81 7.12 8.11
N MET A 73 22.17 6.58 9.15
CA MET A 73 20.72 6.72 9.37
C MET A 73 20.34 8.18 9.63
N ASP A 74 19.37 8.65 8.86
CA ASP A 74 18.63 9.88 9.13
C ASP A 74 17.40 9.54 9.98
N LEU A 75 17.33 10.10 11.20
CA LEU A 75 16.26 9.82 12.15
C LEU A 75 14.88 10.29 11.65
N GLU A 76 14.81 11.41 10.94
CA GLU A 76 13.56 11.91 10.37
C GLU A 76 13.05 11.00 9.25
N ASN A 77 13.94 10.49 8.39
CA ASN A 77 13.57 9.49 7.39
C ASN A 77 13.09 8.19 8.04
N THR A 78 13.78 7.72 9.06
CA THR A 78 13.37 6.53 9.82
C THR A 78 11.98 6.73 10.42
N LYS A 79 11.76 7.87 11.11
CA LYS A 79 10.46 8.21 11.69
C LYS A 79 9.35 8.22 10.63
N LYS A 80 9.57 8.88 9.49
CA LYS A 80 8.59 8.92 8.39
C LYS A 80 8.22 7.54 7.85
N HIS A 81 9.17 6.60 7.76
CA HIS A 81 8.85 5.23 7.34
C HIS A 81 7.84 4.57 8.28
N PHE A 82 8.00 4.70 9.59
CA PHE A 82 7.10 4.09 10.55
C PHE A 82 5.79 4.89 10.71
N ASP A 83 5.85 6.21 10.77
CA ASP A 83 4.64 7.05 10.91
C ASP A 83 3.68 6.86 9.73
N ILE A 84 4.20 6.85 8.49
CA ILE A 84 3.37 6.75 7.30
C ILE A 84 2.98 5.29 7.01
N ASN A 85 3.98 4.39 6.91
CA ASN A 85 3.72 3.03 6.43
C ASN A 85 3.02 2.16 7.47
N VAL A 86 3.34 2.34 8.76
CA VAL A 86 2.76 1.57 9.86
C VAL A 86 1.67 2.38 10.56
N GLY A 87 2.03 3.50 11.16
CA GLY A 87 1.09 4.36 11.89
C GLY A 87 -0.13 4.71 11.06
N GLY A 88 0.08 5.21 9.83
CA GLY A 88 -1.00 5.56 8.91
C GLY A 88 -1.93 4.39 8.62
N THR A 89 -1.39 3.19 8.38
CA THR A 89 -2.20 1.98 8.16
C THR A 89 -3.04 1.63 9.38
N PHE A 90 -2.48 1.68 10.59
CA PHE A 90 -3.19 1.40 11.84
C PHE A 90 -4.25 2.46 12.15
N TYR A 91 -3.92 3.75 11.98
CA TYR A 91 -4.85 4.85 12.27
C TYR A 91 -6.04 4.83 11.31
N CYS A 92 -5.80 4.72 10.00
CA CYS A 92 -6.88 4.62 9.01
C CYS A 92 -7.80 3.44 9.31
N THR A 93 -7.23 2.26 9.57
CA THR A 93 -8.01 1.06 9.86
C THR A 93 -8.80 1.20 11.16
N GLY A 94 -8.13 1.58 12.26
CA GLY A 94 -8.78 1.69 13.58
C GLY A 94 -9.86 2.79 13.63
N ILE A 95 -9.66 3.89 12.90
CA ILE A 95 -10.66 4.97 12.84
C ILE A 95 -11.83 4.56 11.94
N ALA A 96 -11.58 3.96 10.77
CA ALA A 96 -12.66 3.48 9.89
C ALA A 96 -13.56 2.45 10.59
N LEU A 97 -12.98 1.53 11.36
CA LEU A 97 -13.72 0.53 12.16
C LEU A 97 -14.67 1.14 13.22
N LYS A 98 -14.42 2.37 13.69
CA LYS A 98 -15.37 3.06 14.58
C LYS A 98 -16.68 3.41 13.87
N TYR A 99 -16.62 3.64 12.56
CA TYR A 99 -17.78 4.02 11.74
C TYR A 99 -18.40 2.84 11.02
N ASN A 100 -17.61 1.84 10.65
CA ASN A 100 -18.06 0.59 10.03
C ASN A 100 -17.34 -0.63 10.67
N PRO A 101 -17.99 -1.33 11.62
CA PRO A 101 -17.44 -2.52 12.24
C PRO A 101 -17.20 -3.70 11.28
N ASP A 102 -17.92 -3.73 10.15
CA ASP A 102 -17.82 -4.77 9.12
C ASP A 102 -16.83 -4.41 8.00
N LEU A 103 -15.93 -3.45 8.25
CA LEU A 103 -14.94 -2.94 7.31
C LEU A 103 -14.08 -4.08 6.71
N GLU A 104 -13.97 -4.08 5.39
CA GLU A 104 -13.03 -4.94 4.66
C GLU A 104 -11.72 -4.21 4.37
N ILE A 105 -10.59 -4.90 4.53
CA ILE A 105 -9.28 -4.24 4.51
C ILE A 105 -8.39 -4.86 3.44
N VAL A 106 -7.88 -4.01 2.54
CA VAL A 106 -6.85 -4.36 1.57
C VAL A 106 -5.62 -3.49 1.83
N ASN A 107 -4.55 -4.10 2.30
CA ASN A 107 -3.29 -3.40 2.58
C ASN A 107 -2.35 -3.52 1.39
N ILE A 108 -1.95 -2.41 0.79
CA ILE A 108 -0.90 -2.39 -0.22
C ILE A 108 0.45 -2.46 0.51
N CYS A 109 0.99 -3.67 0.53
CA CYS A 109 2.25 -3.97 1.18
C CYS A 109 3.44 -3.86 0.21
N SER A 110 4.35 -4.80 0.21
CA SER A 110 5.48 -4.90 -0.72
C SER A 110 6.11 -6.30 -0.62
N ALA A 111 6.75 -6.78 -1.70
CA ALA A 111 7.62 -7.95 -1.63
C ALA A 111 8.76 -7.76 -0.60
N ALA A 112 9.15 -6.52 -0.32
CA ALA A 112 10.07 -6.15 0.75
C ALA A 112 9.60 -6.54 2.17
N SER A 113 8.32 -6.94 2.34
CA SER A 113 7.83 -7.49 3.61
C SER A 113 8.42 -8.86 3.96
N ILE A 114 8.96 -9.57 2.96
CA ILE A 114 9.56 -10.91 3.09
C ILE A 114 10.95 -11.00 2.44
N GLU A 115 11.40 -9.94 1.78
CA GLU A 115 12.71 -9.89 1.09
C GLU A 115 13.56 -8.76 1.70
N SER A 116 14.84 -9.04 1.92
CA SER A 116 15.80 -8.04 2.39
C SER A 116 16.50 -7.35 1.22
N HIS A 117 16.71 -6.05 1.35
CA HIS A 117 17.48 -5.26 0.40
C HIS A 117 18.45 -4.36 1.14
N ALA A 118 19.70 -4.27 0.64
CA ALA A 118 20.68 -3.34 1.19
C ALA A 118 20.11 -1.91 1.18
N THR A 119 20.33 -1.15 2.23
CA THR A 119 19.82 0.23 2.42
C THR A 119 18.31 0.41 2.57
N TRP A 120 17.53 -0.67 2.72
CA TRP A 120 16.06 -0.64 2.81
C TRP A 120 15.51 -1.15 4.14
N SER A 121 16.34 -1.21 5.19
CA SER A 121 15.96 -1.81 6.48
C SER A 121 14.66 -1.27 7.06
N GLU A 122 14.48 0.07 7.06
CA GLU A 122 13.29 0.72 7.61
C GLU A 122 12.05 0.43 6.77
N TYR A 123 12.20 0.47 5.45
CA TYR A 123 11.10 0.16 4.55
C TYR A 123 10.67 -1.31 4.67
N CYS A 124 11.65 -2.25 4.60
CA CYS A 124 11.37 -3.68 4.76
C CYS A 124 10.70 -3.98 6.09
N ALA A 125 11.22 -3.41 7.19
CA ALA A 125 10.64 -3.58 8.53
C ALA A 125 9.20 -3.02 8.60
N SER A 126 8.96 -1.82 8.04
CA SER A 126 7.63 -1.22 8.03
C SER A 126 6.61 -2.06 7.23
N LYS A 127 7.01 -2.61 6.08
CA LYS A 127 6.14 -3.47 5.26
C LYS A 127 5.93 -4.86 5.88
N ALA A 128 6.94 -5.41 6.57
CA ALA A 128 6.79 -6.63 7.35
C ALA A 128 5.79 -6.44 8.51
N ALA A 129 5.83 -5.29 9.19
CA ALA A 129 4.87 -4.94 10.23
C ALA A 129 3.42 -4.91 9.70
N VAL A 130 3.18 -4.28 8.54
CA VAL A 130 1.84 -4.25 7.91
C VAL A 130 1.38 -5.64 7.50
N ALA A 131 2.27 -6.47 6.93
CA ALA A 131 1.91 -7.84 6.55
C ALA A 131 1.55 -8.69 7.76
N MET A 132 2.24 -8.52 8.90
CA MET A 132 1.91 -9.21 10.14
C MET A 132 0.60 -8.69 10.75
N ALA A 133 0.40 -7.35 10.80
CA ALA A 133 -0.85 -6.76 11.28
C ALA A 133 -2.06 -7.28 10.49
N THR A 134 -1.94 -7.43 9.17
CA THR A 134 -3.00 -8.01 8.32
C THR A 134 -3.41 -9.41 8.78
N LYS A 135 -2.45 -10.25 9.16
CA LYS A 135 -2.72 -11.59 9.71
C LYS A 135 -3.44 -11.52 11.06
N CYS A 136 -2.96 -10.65 11.97
CA CYS A 136 -3.57 -10.46 13.27
C CYS A 136 -5.03 -9.99 13.14
N TRP A 137 -5.31 -9.03 12.26
CA TRP A 137 -6.69 -8.56 12.01
C TRP A 137 -7.61 -9.64 11.43
N ALA A 138 -7.06 -10.55 10.63
CA ALA A 138 -7.82 -11.72 10.15
C ALA A 138 -8.14 -12.69 11.31
N GLU A 139 -7.22 -12.89 12.24
CA GLU A 139 -7.43 -13.68 13.48
C GLU A 139 -8.47 -13.02 14.41
N ASP A 140 -8.55 -11.67 14.39
CA ASP A 140 -9.59 -10.90 15.10
C ASP A 140 -10.97 -10.98 14.41
N GLY A 141 -11.08 -11.71 13.29
CA GLY A 141 -12.35 -11.93 12.58
C GLY A 141 -12.65 -10.94 11.45
N LEU A 142 -11.76 -10.00 11.14
CA LEU A 142 -11.93 -9.08 10.03
C LEU A 142 -11.55 -9.74 8.70
N TYR A 143 -12.16 -9.30 7.60
CA TYR A 143 -11.57 -9.57 6.30
C TYR A 143 -10.41 -8.61 6.07
N ALA A 144 -9.20 -9.11 6.06
CA ALA A 144 -7.99 -8.34 5.81
C ALA A 144 -7.02 -9.12 4.91
N VAL A 145 -6.52 -8.49 3.85
CA VAL A 145 -5.55 -9.09 2.93
C VAL A 145 -4.43 -8.10 2.61
N ALA A 146 -3.19 -8.57 2.56
CA ALA A 146 -2.05 -7.81 2.08
C ALA A 146 -1.75 -8.17 0.63
N ILE A 147 -1.66 -7.16 -0.24
CA ILE A 147 -1.23 -7.33 -1.64
C ILE A 147 0.15 -6.69 -1.78
N SER A 148 1.13 -7.50 -2.09
CA SER A 148 2.55 -7.16 -2.00
C SER A 148 3.20 -7.11 -3.39
N PRO A 149 3.24 -5.94 -4.04
CA PRO A 149 3.91 -5.82 -5.33
C PRO A 149 5.42 -6.00 -5.20
N GLY A 150 6.01 -6.66 -6.19
CA GLY A 150 7.43 -6.62 -6.47
C GLY A 150 7.84 -5.38 -7.24
N ARG A 151 8.89 -5.50 -8.05
CA ARG A 151 9.38 -4.40 -8.91
C ARG A 151 8.32 -4.05 -9.95
N THR A 152 7.75 -2.85 -9.83
CA THR A 152 6.63 -2.40 -10.68
C THR A 152 7.01 -1.16 -11.46
N ARG A 153 6.55 -1.06 -12.72
CA ARG A 153 6.81 0.06 -13.62
C ARG A 153 6.08 1.32 -13.17
N THR A 154 6.74 2.11 -12.33
CA THR A 154 6.24 3.37 -11.78
C THR A 154 7.25 4.48 -11.99
N LYS A 155 6.80 5.73 -11.92
CA LYS A 155 7.69 6.91 -12.00
C LYS A 155 8.78 6.87 -10.92
N MET A 156 8.44 6.46 -9.69
CA MET A 156 9.43 6.30 -8.61
C MET A 156 10.45 5.22 -8.94
N ARG A 157 10.01 4.05 -9.42
CA ARG A 157 10.94 2.98 -9.77
C ARG A 157 11.94 3.46 -10.82
N LYS A 158 11.46 4.16 -11.84
CA LYS A 158 12.30 4.77 -12.85
C LYS A 158 13.25 5.82 -12.28
N PHE A 159 12.81 6.60 -11.29
CA PHE A 159 13.66 7.58 -10.61
C PHE A 159 14.76 6.92 -9.76
N LEU A 160 14.41 5.89 -8.97
CA LEU A 160 15.37 5.18 -8.10
C LEU A 160 16.33 4.27 -8.90
N PHE A 161 15.89 3.76 -10.04
CA PHE A 161 16.63 2.80 -10.88
C PHE A 161 16.49 3.18 -12.35
N PRO A 162 17.13 4.28 -12.81
CA PRO A 162 16.94 4.81 -14.16
C PRO A 162 17.39 3.85 -15.28
N ASP A 163 18.39 3.02 -15.00
CA ASP A 163 18.99 2.08 -15.96
C ASP A 163 18.34 0.67 -15.92
N GLU A 164 17.31 0.48 -15.10
CA GLU A 164 16.64 -0.83 -14.99
C GLU A 164 15.82 -1.15 -16.24
N ASP A 165 15.93 -2.38 -16.73
CA ASP A 165 15.13 -2.85 -17.87
C ASP A 165 13.64 -2.87 -17.52
N GLN A 166 12.91 -1.94 -18.12
CA GLN A 166 11.48 -1.73 -17.88
C GLN A 166 10.64 -2.94 -18.32
N SER A 167 11.12 -3.77 -19.26
CA SER A 167 10.42 -4.97 -19.73
C SER A 167 10.31 -6.06 -18.66
N THR A 168 11.17 -6.02 -17.63
CA THR A 168 11.19 -6.98 -16.51
C THR A 168 10.22 -6.62 -15.38
N LEU A 169 9.61 -5.45 -15.44
CA LEU A 169 8.79 -4.91 -14.37
C LEU A 169 7.32 -5.38 -14.48
N LEU A 170 6.67 -5.48 -13.33
CA LEU A 170 5.22 -5.68 -13.23
C LEU A 170 4.50 -4.45 -13.77
N GLU A 171 3.44 -4.64 -14.54
CA GLU A 171 2.59 -3.56 -15.01
C GLU A 171 1.62 -3.09 -13.92
N PRO A 172 1.41 -1.77 -13.76
CA PRO A 172 0.43 -1.24 -12.81
C PRO A 172 -0.99 -1.76 -13.04
N ASP A 173 -1.39 -1.95 -14.30
CA ASP A 173 -2.72 -2.47 -14.66
C ASP A 173 -2.91 -3.92 -14.20
N ASP A 174 -1.89 -4.76 -14.33
CA ASP A 174 -1.97 -6.15 -13.87
C ASP A 174 -1.97 -6.21 -12.33
N PHE A 175 -1.21 -5.33 -11.68
CA PHE A 175 -1.27 -5.20 -10.22
C PHE A 175 -2.66 -4.75 -9.74
N ALA A 176 -3.28 -3.77 -10.41
CA ALA A 176 -4.62 -3.30 -10.07
C ALA A 176 -5.68 -4.41 -10.18
N LYS A 177 -5.56 -5.33 -11.16
CA LYS A 177 -6.43 -6.51 -11.27
C LYS A 177 -6.29 -7.46 -10.06
N VAL A 178 -5.06 -7.64 -9.55
CA VAL A 178 -4.83 -8.44 -8.33
C VAL A 178 -5.42 -7.75 -7.10
N VAL A 179 -5.32 -6.42 -7.00
CA VAL A 179 -6.00 -5.65 -5.94
C VAL A 179 -7.51 -5.84 -6.02
N MET A 180 -8.09 -5.80 -7.23
CA MET A 180 -9.52 -6.07 -7.45
C MET A 180 -9.94 -7.44 -6.92
N LYS A 181 -9.13 -8.49 -7.09
CA LYS A 181 -9.40 -9.81 -6.50
C LYS A 181 -9.44 -9.76 -4.97
N GLY A 182 -8.54 -8.98 -4.35
CA GLY A 182 -8.58 -8.71 -2.90
C GLY A 182 -9.88 -8.02 -2.46
N VAL A 183 -10.31 -7.00 -3.22
CA VAL A 183 -11.58 -6.28 -3.00
C VAL A 183 -12.79 -7.21 -3.15
N ARG A 184 -12.73 -8.19 -4.04
CA ARG A 184 -13.77 -9.21 -4.25
C ARG A 184 -13.71 -10.39 -3.28
N LYS A 185 -12.80 -10.36 -2.30
CA LYS A 185 -12.57 -11.46 -1.34
C LYS A 185 -12.19 -12.80 -2.00
N GLU A 186 -11.52 -12.76 -3.15
CA GLU A 186 -11.06 -13.97 -3.84
C GLU A 186 -9.82 -14.59 -3.17
N TYR A 187 -9.22 -13.90 -2.20
CA TYR A 187 -8.12 -14.41 -1.36
C TYR A 187 -8.59 -14.71 0.06
N LEU A 188 -7.97 -15.70 0.69
CA LEU A 188 -8.22 -15.99 2.11
C LEU A 188 -7.80 -14.81 2.98
N SER A 189 -8.62 -14.47 3.98
CA SER A 189 -8.28 -13.44 4.96
C SER A 189 -6.97 -13.83 5.67
N GLY A 190 -6.13 -12.83 5.96
CA GLY A 190 -4.80 -13.01 6.50
C GLY A 190 -3.70 -13.30 5.46
N SER A 191 -4.06 -13.48 4.18
CA SER A 191 -3.07 -13.75 3.13
C SER A 191 -2.16 -12.55 2.88
N ASN A 192 -0.89 -12.85 2.55
CA ASN A 192 0.04 -11.88 1.97
C ASN A 192 0.37 -12.33 0.53
N VAL A 193 -0.31 -11.75 -0.45
CA VAL A 193 -0.23 -12.13 -1.87
C VAL A 193 0.94 -11.41 -2.51
N ILE A 194 2.02 -12.13 -2.81
CA ILE A 194 3.21 -11.56 -3.45
C ILE A 194 3.01 -11.54 -4.97
N VAL A 195 3.00 -10.34 -5.54
CA VAL A 195 2.73 -10.12 -6.98
C VAL A 195 4.00 -9.70 -7.70
N ARG A 196 4.45 -10.51 -8.65
CA ARG A 196 5.62 -10.25 -9.49
C ARG A 196 5.26 -10.38 -10.96
N LYS A 197 6.09 -9.83 -11.84
CA LYS A 197 5.96 -10.02 -13.30
C LYS A 197 5.85 -11.49 -13.68
N GLN A 198 6.59 -12.38 -12.99
CA GLN A 198 6.66 -13.79 -13.30
C GLN A 198 5.42 -14.59 -12.90
N ASN A 199 4.67 -14.15 -11.87
CA ASN A 199 3.53 -14.90 -11.35
C ASN A 199 2.17 -14.22 -11.53
N VAL A 200 2.13 -12.98 -12.02
CA VAL A 200 0.87 -12.21 -12.10
C VAL A 200 -0.17 -12.89 -12.98
N HIS A 201 0.23 -13.48 -14.11
CA HIS A 201 -0.71 -14.19 -14.99
C HIS A 201 -1.33 -15.43 -14.31
N GLN A 202 -0.57 -16.16 -13.50
CA GLN A 202 -1.10 -17.25 -12.70
C GLN A 202 -2.12 -16.73 -11.68
N LEU A 203 -1.74 -15.70 -10.88
CA LEU A 203 -2.63 -15.08 -9.89
C LEU A 203 -3.95 -14.54 -10.49
N LEU A 204 -3.94 -14.11 -11.75
CA LEU A 204 -5.13 -13.61 -12.42
C LEU A 204 -6.03 -14.71 -12.98
N ASN A 205 -5.51 -15.91 -13.19
CA ASN A 205 -6.26 -17.04 -13.77
C ASN A 205 -6.73 -18.07 -12.71
N GLU A 206 -6.22 -17.98 -11.49
CA GLU A 206 -6.72 -18.73 -10.32
C GLU A 206 -7.96 -18.07 -9.75
#